data_16d7b4894892153fd72790ceba6fded1
#
_entry.id   16d7b4894892153fd72790ceba6fded1
#
_cell.length_a   1.000
_cell.length_b   1.000
_cell.length_c   1.000
_cell.angle_alpha   90.00
_cell.angle_beta   90.00
_cell.angle_gamma   90.00
#
_symmetry.space_group_name_H-M   'P 1'
#
loop_
_entity.id
_entity.type
_entity.pdbx_description
1 polymer ?
#
loop_
_entity_poly.entity_id
_entity_poly.type
_entity_poly.pdbx_seq_one_letter_code
_entity_poly.pdbx_strand_id
1 'polypeptide(L)'
;MSVQDYLSAVKIGKKEYHACVNKGTYPYLPVLEDIIDENSIDREVSLGSDQIPLRLVVGTCTAGRTTAFADNFMPILDWGTEFSAKWASLSDSQVNEGIRDDIKVYEYMNKFYVLEGNKRVSVLKYFKAVTVSAQVIRK
;
A
#
# COMPACT_ATOMS: atom_id res chain seq x y z
N MET A 1 -21.39 -0.64 -5.55
CA MET A 1 -20.86 -2.00 -5.51
C MET A 1 -19.35 -2.00 -5.68
N SER A 2 -18.71 -2.93 -5.03
CA SER A 2 -17.25 -3.02 -4.97
C SER A 2 -16.56 -3.21 -6.33
N VAL A 3 -17.23 -3.87 -7.30
CA VAL A 3 -16.67 -4.03 -8.65
C VAL A 3 -16.45 -2.67 -9.31
N GLN A 4 -17.39 -1.76 -9.16
CA GLN A 4 -17.26 -0.41 -9.72
C GLN A 4 -16.11 0.35 -9.08
N ASP A 5 -15.94 0.23 -7.77
CA ASP A 5 -14.82 0.83 -7.06
C ASP A 5 -13.49 0.27 -7.54
N TYR A 6 -13.41 -1.05 -7.73
CA TYR A 6 -12.19 -1.67 -8.24
C TYR A 6 -11.85 -1.16 -9.64
N LEU A 7 -12.84 -1.12 -10.53
CA LEU A 7 -12.61 -0.63 -11.90
C LEU A 7 -12.18 0.83 -11.93
N SER A 8 -12.76 1.66 -11.05
CA SER A 8 -12.35 3.06 -10.90
C SER A 8 -10.92 3.17 -10.37
N ALA A 9 -10.57 2.35 -9.38
CA ALA A 9 -9.23 2.33 -8.80
C ALA A 9 -8.19 1.89 -9.84
N VAL A 10 -8.50 0.89 -10.66
CA VAL A 10 -7.60 0.43 -11.74
C VAL A 10 -7.35 1.54 -12.75
N LYS A 11 -8.36 2.33 -13.09
CA LYS A 11 -8.16 3.48 -13.98
C LYS A 11 -7.14 4.45 -13.42
N ILE A 12 -7.24 4.76 -12.14
CA ILE A 12 -6.29 5.63 -11.44
C ILE A 12 -4.90 5.00 -11.46
N GLY A 13 -4.81 3.71 -11.15
CA GLY A 13 -3.55 2.98 -11.13
C GLY A 13 -2.87 2.93 -12.48
N LYS A 14 -3.60 2.60 -13.53
CA LYS A 14 -3.05 2.54 -14.89
C LYS A 14 -2.59 3.90 -15.39
N LYS A 15 -3.33 4.95 -15.06
CA LYS A 15 -2.94 6.31 -15.41
C LYS A 15 -1.62 6.69 -14.75
N GLU A 16 -1.46 6.38 -13.48
CA GLU A 16 -0.22 6.65 -12.76
C GLU A 16 0.93 5.79 -13.29
N TYR A 17 0.68 4.52 -13.56
CA TYR A 17 1.66 3.62 -14.15
C TYR A 17 2.22 4.19 -15.45
N HIS A 18 1.35 4.59 -16.38
CA HIS A 18 1.77 5.15 -17.66
C HIS A 18 2.49 6.49 -17.49
N ALA A 19 2.06 7.33 -16.55
CA ALA A 19 2.76 8.57 -16.26
C ALA A 19 4.18 8.33 -15.78
N CYS A 20 4.39 7.34 -14.91
CA CYS A 20 5.72 6.96 -14.42
C CYS A 20 6.60 6.43 -15.56
N VAL A 21 6.06 5.53 -16.39
CA VAL A 21 6.80 4.98 -17.54
C VAL A 21 7.22 6.09 -18.47
N ASN A 22 6.35 7.05 -18.77
CA ASN A 22 6.64 8.16 -19.66
C ASN A 22 7.72 9.10 -19.08
N LYS A 23 7.79 9.22 -17.76
CA LYS A 23 8.82 10.03 -17.08
C LYS A 23 10.14 9.28 -16.87
N GLY A 24 10.16 7.97 -17.14
CA GLY A 24 11.30 7.12 -16.85
C GLY A 24 11.50 6.82 -15.37
N THR A 25 10.44 6.94 -14.54
CA THR A 25 10.49 6.61 -13.12
C THR A 25 9.94 5.21 -12.89
N TYR A 26 10.29 4.62 -11.72
CA TYR A 26 9.82 3.28 -11.37
C TYR A 26 8.30 3.30 -11.16
N PRO A 27 7.52 2.48 -11.91
CA PRO A 27 6.06 2.62 -11.92
C PRO A 27 5.33 1.85 -10.81
N TYR A 28 6.04 0.99 -10.07
CA TYR A 28 5.47 0.17 -9.01
C TYR A 28 5.75 0.74 -7.63
N LEU A 29 5.28 0.07 -6.58
CA LEU A 29 5.58 0.47 -5.20
C LEU A 29 7.09 0.41 -4.94
N PRO A 30 7.66 1.44 -4.32
CA PRO A 30 9.03 1.34 -3.81
C PRO A 30 9.16 0.19 -2.82
N VAL A 31 10.28 -0.52 -2.88
CA VAL A 31 10.56 -1.68 -2.05
C VAL A 31 11.66 -1.35 -1.06
N LEU A 32 11.37 -1.47 0.24
CA LEU A 32 12.31 -1.08 1.28
C LEU A 32 13.62 -1.88 1.20
N GLU A 33 13.56 -3.18 0.88
CA GLU A 33 14.75 -4.02 0.73
C GLU A 33 15.73 -3.47 -0.32
N ASP A 34 15.24 -2.76 -1.34
CA ASP A 34 16.07 -2.19 -2.39
C ASP A 34 16.66 -0.84 -1.99
N ILE A 35 16.16 -0.23 -0.92
CA ILE A 35 16.53 1.13 -0.47
C ILE A 35 17.55 1.08 0.66
N ILE A 36 17.39 0.15 1.61
CA ILE A 36 18.22 0.09 2.80
C ILE A 36 19.38 -0.88 2.64
N ASP A 37 20.47 -0.56 3.33
CA ASP A 37 21.56 -1.50 3.54
C ASP A 37 21.34 -2.18 4.90
N GLU A 38 21.02 -3.46 4.88
CA GLU A 38 20.77 -4.24 6.10
C GLU A 38 21.96 -4.18 7.07
N ASN A 39 23.17 -4.06 6.54
CA ASN A 39 24.37 -3.96 7.36
C ASN A 39 24.51 -2.64 8.10
N SER A 40 23.78 -1.62 7.68
CA SER A 40 23.81 -0.29 8.32
C SER A 40 22.77 -0.16 9.43
N ILE A 41 21.92 -1.17 9.63
CA ILE A 41 20.85 -1.15 10.62
C ILE A 41 21.28 -1.95 11.84
N ASP A 42 21.49 -1.24 12.97
CA ASP A 42 21.95 -1.85 14.20
C ASP A 42 20.87 -2.68 14.89
N ARG A 43 19.63 -2.24 14.80
CA ARG A 43 18.51 -2.94 15.45
C ARG A 43 17.16 -2.41 14.98
N GLU A 44 16.13 -3.21 15.26
CA GLU A 44 14.75 -2.84 15.05
C GLU A 44 14.12 -2.50 16.42
N VAL A 45 13.25 -1.50 16.44
CA VAL A 45 12.54 -1.09 17.67
C VAL A 45 11.04 -1.14 17.39
N SER A 46 10.31 -1.96 18.17
CA SER A 46 8.86 -1.97 18.09
C SER A 46 8.29 -0.74 18.79
N LEU A 47 7.47 0.01 18.08
CA LEU A 47 6.80 1.20 18.60
C LEU A 47 5.35 0.92 19.00
N GLY A 48 4.87 -0.33 18.86
CA GLY A 48 3.50 -0.71 19.18
C GLY A 48 2.51 -0.25 18.09
N SER A 49 1.23 -0.23 18.46
CA SER A 49 0.16 0.20 17.55
C SER A 49 -0.05 1.71 17.62
N ASP A 50 -0.26 2.32 16.47
CA ASP A 50 -0.53 3.75 16.38
C ASP A 50 -1.33 4.05 15.10
N GLN A 51 -1.96 5.21 15.05
CA GLN A 51 -2.57 5.74 13.84
C GLN A 51 -1.50 6.50 13.08
N ILE A 52 -1.21 6.08 11.86
CA ILE A 52 -0.17 6.72 11.05
C ILE A 52 -0.78 7.40 9.83
N PRO A 53 -0.17 8.52 9.38
CA PRO A 53 -0.68 9.21 8.18
C PRO A 53 -0.52 8.36 6.93
N LEU A 54 -1.61 8.13 6.20
CA LEU A 54 -1.55 7.37 4.95
C LEU A 54 -0.66 8.02 3.90
N ARG A 55 -0.54 9.34 3.90
CA ARG A 55 0.35 10.05 2.97
C ARG A 55 1.82 9.68 3.13
N LEU A 56 2.21 9.18 4.30
CA LEU A 56 3.58 8.75 4.59
C LEU A 56 3.81 7.25 4.34
N VAL A 57 2.75 6.50 4.03
CA VAL A 57 2.87 5.10 3.63
C VAL A 57 3.15 5.08 2.13
N VAL A 58 4.42 4.86 1.78
CA VAL A 58 4.92 5.12 0.42
C VAL A 58 5.35 3.88 -0.35
N GLY A 59 5.49 2.74 0.32
CA GLY A 59 5.96 1.54 -0.33
C GLY A 59 5.70 0.28 0.47
N THR A 60 6.35 -0.80 0.07
CA THR A 60 6.24 -2.12 0.69
C THR A 60 7.62 -2.62 1.09
N CYS A 61 7.66 -3.59 2.01
CA CYS A 61 8.94 -4.10 2.52
C CYS A 61 9.63 -5.04 1.53
N THR A 62 8.86 -5.88 0.84
CA THR A 62 9.40 -6.92 -0.04
C THR A 62 8.80 -6.83 -1.44
N ALA A 63 9.51 -7.38 -2.42
CA ALA A 63 9.12 -7.31 -3.83
C ALA A 63 7.96 -8.23 -4.21
N GLY A 64 7.44 -9.04 -3.30
CA GLY A 64 6.57 -10.17 -3.63
C GLY A 64 5.33 -9.86 -4.45
N ARG A 65 4.68 -8.70 -4.29
CA ARG A 65 3.46 -8.36 -5.01
C ARG A 65 3.42 -6.91 -5.48
N THR A 66 4.59 -6.29 -5.66
CA THR A 66 4.66 -4.89 -6.07
C THR A 66 4.00 -4.63 -7.41
N THR A 67 4.05 -5.59 -8.33
CA THR A 67 3.50 -5.46 -9.69
C THR A 67 1.98 -5.44 -9.74
N ALA A 68 1.29 -5.69 -8.63
CA ALA A 68 -0.16 -5.54 -8.54
C ALA A 68 -0.60 -4.09 -8.36
N PHE A 69 0.32 -3.18 -8.03
CA PHE A 69 0.02 -1.79 -7.72
C PHE A 69 0.90 -0.83 -8.53
N ALA A 70 0.33 0.33 -8.88
CA ALA A 70 1.14 1.49 -9.27
C ALA A 70 1.80 2.09 -8.02
N ASP A 71 2.68 3.08 -8.19
CA ASP A 71 3.41 3.68 -7.06
C ASP A 71 2.52 4.45 -6.10
N ASN A 72 1.29 4.78 -6.50
CA ASN A 72 0.29 5.42 -5.64
C ASN A 72 -0.58 4.42 -4.88
N PHE A 73 -0.21 3.15 -4.82
CA PHE A 73 -0.96 2.04 -4.22
C PHE A 73 -2.24 1.66 -4.96
N MET A 74 -2.58 2.28 -6.07
CA MET A 74 -3.77 1.88 -6.81
C MET A 74 -3.51 0.60 -7.60
N PRO A 75 -4.54 -0.28 -7.69
CA PRO A 75 -4.36 -1.56 -8.40
C PRO A 75 -4.20 -1.36 -9.90
N ILE A 76 -3.46 -2.27 -10.54
CA ILE A 76 -3.29 -2.27 -12.00
C ILE A 76 -3.61 -3.61 -12.65
N LEU A 77 -3.96 -4.63 -11.85
CA LEU A 77 -4.37 -5.93 -12.39
C LEU A 77 -5.83 -5.89 -12.85
N ASP A 78 -6.14 -6.66 -13.89
CA ASP A 78 -7.49 -6.72 -14.42
C ASP A 78 -8.48 -7.35 -13.45
N TRP A 79 -9.75 -7.05 -13.63
CA TRP A 79 -10.84 -7.70 -12.89
C TRP A 79 -10.87 -9.19 -13.22
N GLY A 80 -11.28 -10.00 -12.25
CA GLY A 80 -11.39 -11.45 -12.40
C GLY A 80 -10.25 -12.23 -11.77
N THR A 81 -9.27 -11.56 -11.17
CA THR A 81 -8.19 -12.19 -10.43
C THR A 81 -8.58 -12.38 -8.96
N GLU A 82 -7.89 -13.28 -8.25
CA GLU A 82 -8.05 -13.40 -6.80
C GLU A 82 -7.73 -12.07 -6.10
N PHE A 83 -6.71 -11.37 -6.58
CA PHE A 83 -6.36 -10.05 -6.08
C PHE A 83 -7.54 -9.08 -6.17
N SER A 84 -8.19 -9.01 -7.34
CA SER A 84 -9.33 -8.09 -7.55
C SER A 84 -10.51 -8.44 -6.64
N ALA A 85 -10.79 -9.73 -6.44
CA ALA A 85 -11.87 -10.17 -5.56
C ALA A 85 -11.60 -9.77 -4.10
N LYS A 86 -10.37 -9.94 -3.64
CA LYS A 86 -9.99 -9.54 -2.27
C LYS A 86 -10.02 -8.03 -2.09
N TRP A 87 -9.56 -7.28 -3.07
CA TRP A 87 -9.61 -5.82 -3.03
C TRP A 87 -11.06 -5.34 -2.96
N ALA A 88 -11.93 -5.90 -3.79
CA ALA A 88 -13.36 -5.56 -3.81
C ALA A 88 -14.03 -5.89 -2.48
N SER A 89 -13.71 -7.04 -1.87
CA SER A 89 -14.23 -7.41 -0.56
C SER A 89 -13.80 -6.42 0.53
N LEU A 90 -12.55 -5.99 0.51
CA LEU A 90 -12.06 -4.96 1.44
C LEU A 90 -12.74 -3.61 1.21
N SER A 91 -13.04 -3.27 -0.04
CA SER A 91 -13.78 -2.06 -0.37
C SER A 91 -15.18 -2.08 0.25
N ASP A 92 -15.89 -3.22 0.17
CA ASP A 92 -17.19 -3.38 0.81
C ASP A 92 -17.08 -3.25 2.32
N SER A 93 -16.06 -3.85 2.93
CA SER A 93 -15.81 -3.74 4.37
C SER A 93 -15.56 -2.29 4.79
N GLN A 94 -14.82 -1.55 4.01
CA GLN A 94 -14.54 -0.14 4.30
C GLN A 94 -15.82 0.70 4.25
N VAL A 95 -16.67 0.48 3.27
CA VAL A 95 -17.93 1.23 3.13
C VAL A 95 -18.91 0.89 4.26
N ASN A 96 -19.01 -0.39 4.61
CA ASN A 96 -20.01 -0.87 5.56
C ASN A 96 -19.60 -0.69 7.03
N GLU A 97 -18.32 -0.88 7.35
CA GLU A 97 -17.85 -0.95 8.74
C GLU A 97 -16.63 -0.09 9.01
N GLY A 98 -15.85 0.19 7.97
CA GLY A 98 -14.51 0.75 8.11
C GLY A 98 -13.48 -0.35 8.43
N ILE A 99 -12.33 -0.26 7.80
CA ILE A 99 -11.21 -1.16 8.05
C ILE A 99 -10.52 -0.72 9.34
N ARG A 100 -10.51 -1.59 10.36
CA ARG A 100 -9.99 -1.30 11.69
C ARG A 100 -8.79 -2.14 12.10
N ASP A 101 -8.55 -3.25 11.39
CA ASP A 101 -7.44 -4.14 11.71
C ASP A 101 -6.12 -3.44 11.43
N ASP A 102 -5.16 -3.62 12.35
CA ASP A 102 -3.83 -3.06 12.19
C ASP A 102 -3.15 -3.68 10.96
N ILE A 103 -2.53 -2.83 10.15
CA ILE A 103 -1.51 -3.28 9.22
C ILE A 103 -0.18 -3.36 9.96
N LYS A 104 0.85 -3.94 9.33
CA LYS A 104 2.21 -3.96 9.88
C LYS A 104 3.12 -3.19 8.96
N VAL A 105 3.89 -2.28 9.52
CA VAL A 105 4.78 -1.40 8.75
C VAL A 105 6.15 -1.30 9.40
N TYR A 106 7.16 -1.03 8.55
CA TYR A 106 8.46 -0.54 9.01
C TYR A 106 8.53 0.97 8.79
N GLU A 107 9.01 1.70 9.80
CA GLU A 107 9.36 3.10 9.66
C GLU A 107 10.84 3.22 9.30
N TYR A 108 11.12 3.93 8.22
CA TYR A 108 12.49 4.21 7.79
C TYR A 108 12.54 5.63 7.22
N MET A 109 13.44 6.46 7.76
CA MET A 109 13.62 7.85 7.32
C MET A 109 12.30 8.65 7.30
N ASN A 110 11.49 8.47 8.35
CA ASN A 110 10.19 9.15 8.55
C ASN A 110 9.11 8.78 7.52
N LYS A 111 9.26 7.67 6.84
CA LYS A 111 8.26 7.11 5.94
C LYS A 111 7.97 5.67 6.32
N PHE A 112 6.82 5.16 5.88
CA PHE A 112 6.38 3.83 6.26
C PHE A 112 6.32 2.91 5.04
N TYR A 113 6.74 1.66 5.23
CA TYR A 113 6.75 0.62 4.21
C TYR A 113 5.98 -0.57 4.73
N VAL A 114 5.00 -1.04 3.97
CA VAL A 114 4.07 -2.07 4.43
C VAL A 114 4.74 -3.43 4.44
N LEU A 115 4.74 -4.08 5.60
CA LEU A 115 5.13 -5.49 5.74
C LEU A 115 3.92 -6.39 5.44
N GLU A 116 2.75 -6.02 5.96
CA GLU A 116 1.51 -6.78 5.81
C GLU A 116 0.34 -5.80 5.72
N GLY A 117 -0.46 -5.90 4.64
CA GLY A 117 -1.67 -5.09 4.47
C GLY A 117 -1.67 -4.17 3.25
N ASN A 118 -0.91 -4.45 2.19
CA ASN A 118 -0.85 -3.63 0.98
C ASN A 118 -2.24 -3.35 0.38
N LYS A 119 -3.12 -4.37 0.31
CA LYS A 119 -4.47 -4.19 -0.24
C LYS A 119 -5.32 -3.28 0.65
N ARG A 120 -5.17 -3.40 1.98
CA ARG A 120 -5.89 -2.52 2.92
C ARG A 120 -5.46 -1.07 2.74
N VAL A 121 -4.16 -0.83 2.60
CA VAL A 121 -3.63 0.51 2.30
C VAL A 121 -4.20 1.03 0.98
N SER A 122 -4.21 0.20 -0.05
CA SER A 122 -4.76 0.56 -1.36
C SER A 122 -6.22 1.02 -1.25
N VAL A 123 -7.06 0.22 -0.59
CA VAL A 123 -8.48 0.54 -0.41
C VAL A 123 -8.65 1.84 0.39
N LEU A 124 -7.92 1.99 1.49
CA LEU A 124 -8.02 3.20 2.32
C LEU A 124 -7.58 4.46 1.55
N LYS A 125 -6.52 4.36 0.76
CA LYS A 125 -6.08 5.49 -0.09
C LYS A 125 -7.11 5.81 -1.18
N TYR A 126 -7.73 4.78 -1.75
CA TYR A 126 -8.79 5.00 -2.75
C TYR A 126 -9.95 5.80 -2.16
N PHE A 127 -10.37 5.49 -0.94
CA PHE A 127 -11.44 6.21 -0.25
C PHE A 127 -10.95 7.47 0.45
N LYS A 128 -9.68 7.85 0.26
CA LYS A 128 -9.09 9.09 0.79
C LYS A 128 -9.12 9.17 2.31
N ALA A 129 -8.97 8.04 2.99
CA ALA A 129 -8.76 8.01 4.42
C ALA A 129 -7.48 8.76 4.77
N VAL A 130 -7.45 9.40 5.92
CA VAL A 130 -6.31 10.22 6.35
C VAL A 130 -5.27 9.38 7.09
N THR A 131 -5.73 8.44 7.92
CA THR A 131 -4.86 7.61 8.75
C THR A 131 -5.20 6.13 8.60
N VAL A 132 -4.27 5.30 9.05
CA VAL A 132 -4.46 3.85 9.17
C VAL A 132 -3.87 3.39 10.49
N SER A 133 -4.54 2.43 11.13
CA SER A 133 -4.03 1.78 12.32
C SER A 133 -2.92 0.80 11.94
N ALA A 134 -1.78 0.88 12.59
CA ALA A 134 -0.61 0.07 12.23
C ALA A 134 0.21 -0.32 13.44
N GLN A 135 0.78 -1.52 13.38
CA GLN A 135 1.88 -1.92 14.25
C GLN A 135 3.17 -1.45 13.57
N VAL A 136 3.93 -0.62 14.27
CA VAL A 136 5.09 0.07 13.69
C VAL A 136 6.39 -0.50 14.27
N ILE A 137 7.31 -0.84 13.38
CA ILE A 137 8.67 -1.23 13.74
C ILE A 137 9.60 -0.21 13.08
N ARG A 138 10.44 0.43 13.88
CA ARG A 138 11.44 1.39 13.38
C ARG A 138 12.73 0.68 13.03
N LYS A 139 13.22 0.95 11.86
CA LYS A 139 14.53 0.46 11.44
C LYS A 139 15.62 1.50 11.61
#